data_bb6debf33724779bb343066416e2a11b
#
_entry.id   bb6debf33724779bb343066416e2a11b
#
_cell.length_a   1.000
_cell.length_b   1.000
_cell.length_c   1.000
_cell.angle_alpha   90.00
_cell.angle_beta   90.00
_cell.angle_gamma   90.00
#
_symmetry.space_group_name_H-M   'P 1'
#
loop_
_entity.id
_entity.type
_entity.pdbx_description
1 polymer ?
#
loop_
_entity_poly.entity_id
_entity_poly.type
_entity_poly.pdbx_seq_one_letter_code
_entity_poly.pdbx_strand_id
1 'polypeptide(L)'
;MKEFRQHMDEASIEALNVLLGSRIQSLISPDCDLDLGSTLITVASISIPIGPERFIVLENEWTDTPEEWINYFFLSARIATAPKDIFYDPNPGPGGAKYKADHLRFHLGPRENLERVDVLCATEAGSVESVSYDAGLIITMRDGLKFAIVRQQSIAALLQIAHTEQDIARATAGLDVRCTVAGLNNSFKPMPLRGSA
;
A
#
# COMPACT_ATOMS: atom_id res chain seq x y z
N MET A 1 -22.42 19.71 -6.16
CA MET A 1 -20.99 19.31 -6.19
C MET A 1 -20.94 17.94 -6.82
N LYS A 2 -20.10 17.76 -7.83
CA LYS A 2 -19.93 16.46 -8.53
C LYS A 2 -18.90 15.62 -7.78
N GLU A 3 -19.27 14.39 -7.43
CA GLU A 3 -18.43 13.49 -6.63
C GLU A 3 -17.76 12.44 -7.53
N PHE A 4 -16.44 12.27 -7.38
CA PHE A 4 -15.65 11.22 -8.01
C PHE A 4 -15.17 10.24 -6.95
N ARG A 5 -14.96 8.98 -7.37
CA ARG A 5 -14.45 7.92 -6.51
C ARG A 5 -13.38 7.15 -7.23
N GLN A 6 -12.19 7.15 -6.65
CA GLN A 6 -11.01 6.40 -7.12
C GLN A 6 -10.59 5.41 -6.03
N HIS A 7 -11.45 4.42 -5.80
CA HIS A 7 -11.19 3.36 -4.84
C HIS A 7 -10.58 2.14 -5.53
N MET A 8 -9.82 1.35 -4.78
CA MET A 8 -9.37 0.05 -5.21
C MET A 8 -10.54 -0.78 -5.72
N ASP A 9 -10.39 -1.31 -6.90
CA ASP A 9 -11.35 -2.20 -7.54
C ASP A 9 -11.35 -3.60 -6.87
N GLU A 10 -12.22 -4.48 -7.36
CA GLU A 10 -12.34 -5.84 -6.84
C GLU A 10 -11.04 -6.62 -6.99
N ALA A 11 -10.30 -6.44 -8.08
CA ALA A 11 -9.01 -7.11 -8.31
C ALA A 11 -7.93 -6.64 -7.31
N SER A 12 -7.91 -5.35 -6.99
CA SER A 12 -7.01 -4.79 -5.98
C SER A 12 -7.35 -5.31 -4.58
N ILE A 13 -8.63 -5.37 -4.22
CA ILE A 13 -9.07 -5.95 -2.94
C ILE A 13 -8.76 -7.44 -2.87
N GLU A 14 -8.91 -8.19 -3.97
CA GLU A 14 -8.52 -9.60 -4.02
C GLU A 14 -7.00 -9.77 -3.84
N ALA A 15 -6.19 -8.87 -4.40
CA ALA A 15 -4.75 -8.87 -4.15
C ALA A 15 -4.43 -8.69 -2.65
N LEU A 16 -5.16 -7.85 -1.92
CA LEU A 16 -5.03 -7.71 -0.48
C LEU A 16 -5.53 -8.94 0.27
N ASN A 17 -6.62 -9.58 -0.18
CA ASN A 17 -7.11 -10.84 0.39
C ASN A 17 -6.06 -11.96 0.31
N VAL A 18 -5.29 -12.02 -0.77
CA VAL A 18 -4.21 -13.00 -0.94
C VAL A 18 -3.09 -12.80 0.09
N LEU A 19 -2.88 -11.61 0.61
CA LEU A 19 -1.92 -11.37 1.71
C LEU A 19 -2.39 -12.00 3.02
N LEU A 20 -3.70 -12.12 3.25
CA LEU A 20 -4.24 -12.68 4.48
C LEU A 20 -3.81 -14.15 4.64
N GLY A 21 -3.30 -14.48 5.81
CA GLY A 21 -2.74 -15.80 6.07
C GLY A 21 -1.35 -16.04 5.46
N SER A 22 -0.82 -15.10 4.67
CA SER A 22 0.54 -15.16 4.16
C SER A 22 1.55 -14.65 5.19
N ARG A 23 2.74 -15.27 5.20
CA ARG A 23 3.87 -14.74 5.97
C ARG A 23 4.55 -13.66 5.17
N ILE A 24 4.47 -12.43 5.65
CA ILE A 24 5.22 -11.32 5.08
C ILE A 24 6.56 -11.23 5.81
N GLN A 25 7.64 -11.61 5.13
CA GLN A 25 9.01 -11.55 5.70
C GLN A 25 9.77 -10.32 5.25
N SER A 26 9.43 -9.77 4.11
CA SER A 26 10.12 -8.61 3.56
C SER A 26 9.24 -7.81 2.61
N LEU A 27 9.54 -6.53 2.49
CA LEU A 27 9.09 -5.64 1.45
C LEU A 27 10.27 -5.38 0.52
N ILE A 28 10.04 -5.31 -0.78
CA ILE A 28 11.07 -5.06 -1.79
C ILE A 28 10.67 -3.79 -2.55
N SER A 29 11.63 -2.89 -2.75
CA SER A 29 11.46 -1.68 -3.56
C SER A 29 12.64 -1.50 -4.51
N PRO A 30 12.43 -0.99 -5.72
CA PRO A 30 13.53 -0.66 -6.64
C PRO A 30 14.39 0.50 -6.11
N ASP A 31 13.79 1.38 -5.33
CA ASP A 31 14.46 2.59 -4.82
C ASP A 31 13.87 3.02 -3.48
N CYS A 32 14.64 3.72 -2.67
CA CYS A 32 14.15 4.38 -1.45
C CYS A 32 14.90 5.68 -1.18
N ASP A 33 14.20 6.61 -0.55
CA ASP A 33 14.78 7.79 0.07
C ASP A 33 14.73 7.64 1.60
N LEU A 34 15.91 7.72 2.21
CA LEU A 34 16.08 7.57 3.66
C LEU A 34 16.48 8.93 4.24
N ASP A 35 15.57 9.61 4.86
CA ASP A 35 15.88 10.75 5.71
C ASP A 35 16.41 10.26 7.06
N LEU A 36 17.70 10.48 7.34
CA LEU A 36 18.34 10.10 8.60
C LEU A 36 17.73 10.80 9.83
N GLY A 37 16.97 11.88 9.62
CA GLY A 37 16.23 12.58 10.67
C GLY A 37 14.81 12.03 10.91
N SER A 38 14.37 11.05 10.11
CA SER A 38 13.04 10.47 10.16
C SER A 38 13.10 8.95 10.23
N THR A 39 12.13 8.34 10.90
CA THR A 39 11.90 6.89 10.87
C THR A 39 10.97 6.46 9.72
N LEU A 40 10.45 7.42 8.95
CA LEU A 40 9.69 7.14 7.73
C LEU A 40 10.63 6.75 6.60
N ILE A 41 10.23 5.72 5.86
CA ILE A 41 10.95 5.24 4.68
C ILE A 41 10.10 5.60 3.46
N THR A 42 10.66 6.35 2.52
CA THR A 42 10.00 6.71 1.28
C THR A 42 10.50 5.80 0.15
N VAL A 43 9.59 5.24 -0.64
CA VAL A 43 9.88 4.25 -1.69
C VAL A 43 9.06 4.54 -2.94
N ALA A 44 9.56 4.14 -4.12
CA ALA A 44 8.85 4.33 -5.38
C ALA A 44 7.65 3.37 -5.53
N SER A 45 7.83 2.11 -5.15
CA SER A 45 6.78 1.08 -5.12
C SER A 45 7.15 0.01 -4.11
N ILE A 46 6.18 -0.83 -3.76
CA ILE A 46 6.42 -1.94 -2.83
C ILE A 46 5.99 -3.24 -3.51
N SER A 47 6.91 -4.20 -3.56
CA SER A 47 6.59 -5.57 -3.95
C SER A 47 6.71 -6.48 -2.73
N ILE A 48 5.65 -7.19 -2.39
CA ILE A 48 5.56 -8.10 -1.25
C ILE A 48 5.63 -9.53 -1.79
N PRO A 49 6.74 -10.28 -1.58
CA PRO A 49 6.83 -11.67 -1.98
C PRO A 49 5.86 -12.53 -1.15
N ILE A 50 4.99 -13.29 -1.83
CA ILE A 50 4.04 -14.22 -1.21
C ILE A 50 4.25 -15.67 -1.68
N GLY A 51 5.22 -15.90 -2.51
CA GLY A 51 5.62 -17.21 -3.07
C GLY A 51 6.66 -17.04 -4.16
N PRO A 52 7.17 -18.17 -4.70
CA PRO A 52 7.97 -18.14 -5.91
C PRO A 52 7.14 -17.51 -7.04
N GLU A 53 7.71 -16.59 -7.79
CA GLU A 53 7.04 -15.90 -8.91
C GLU A 53 5.65 -15.32 -8.58
N ARG A 54 5.43 -14.94 -7.31
CA ARG A 54 4.16 -14.36 -6.90
C ARG A 54 4.37 -13.22 -5.92
N PHE A 55 3.92 -12.05 -6.31
CA PHE A 55 4.09 -10.80 -5.57
C PHE A 55 2.77 -10.04 -5.49
N ILE A 56 2.57 -9.32 -4.40
CA ILE A 56 1.60 -8.22 -4.37
C ILE A 56 2.40 -6.94 -4.58
N VAL A 57 2.05 -6.21 -5.62
CA VAL A 57 2.67 -4.91 -5.93
C VAL A 57 1.72 -3.80 -5.50
N LEU A 58 2.24 -2.87 -4.71
CA LEU A 58 1.58 -1.65 -4.28
C LEU A 58 2.24 -0.47 -4.99
N GLU A 59 1.43 0.38 -5.59
CA GLU A 59 1.88 1.56 -6.32
C GLU A 59 1.05 2.78 -5.92
N ASN A 60 1.67 3.93 -5.93
CA ASN A 60 1.00 5.21 -5.82
C ASN A 60 0.82 5.76 -7.24
N GLU A 61 -0.41 6.07 -7.60
CA GLU A 61 -0.77 6.63 -8.89
C GLU A 61 -1.35 8.03 -8.69
N TRP A 62 -1.37 8.84 -9.72
CA TRP A 62 -1.92 10.18 -9.64
C TRP A 62 -2.81 10.51 -10.84
N THR A 63 -3.79 11.37 -10.63
CA THR A 63 -4.64 11.92 -11.68
C THR A 63 -5.31 13.21 -11.15
N ASP A 64 -6.10 13.84 -11.99
CA ASP A 64 -6.83 15.07 -11.70
C ASP A 64 -8.33 14.88 -11.90
N THR A 65 -9.14 15.70 -11.23
CA THR A 65 -10.56 15.84 -11.57
C THR A 65 -10.72 16.68 -12.86
N PRO A 66 -11.80 16.42 -13.66
CA PRO A 66 -11.87 16.96 -15.02
C PRO A 66 -12.13 18.46 -15.11
N GLU A 67 -12.76 19.11 -14.14
CA GLU A 67 -13.16 20.52 -14.21
C GLU A 67 -12.28 21.43 -13.37
N GLU A 68 -12.02 21.06 -12.09
CA GLU A 68 -11.24 21.86 -11.17
C GLU A 68 -9.77 21.44 -11.07
N TRP A 69 -9.37 20.36 -11.77
CA TRP A 69 -7.99 19.84 -11.75
C TRP A 69 -7.47 19.57 -10.35
N ILE A 70 -8.37 19.07 -9.46
CA ILE A 70 -7.97 18.64 -8.13
C ILE A 70 -7.03 17.46 -8.30
N ASN A 71 -5.76 17.70 -8.01
CA ASN A 71 -4.72 16.69 -8.13
C ASN A 71 -4.77 15.76 -6.92
N TYR A 72 -4.84 14.46 -7.14
CA TYR A 72 -4.86 13.47 -6.07
C TYR A 72 -4.04 12.23 -6.39
N PHE A 73 -3.51 11.62 -5.32
CA PHE A 73 -2.66 10.45 -5.39
C PHE A 73 -3.36 9.29 -4.70
N PHE A 74 -3.52 8.19 -5.40
CA PHE A 74 -4.25 7.02 -4.89
C PHE A 74 -3.40 5.76 -4.94
N LEU A 75 -3.66 4.87 -3.98
CA LEU A 75 -2.98 3.59 -3.86
C LEU A 75 -3.67 2.54 -4.71
N SER A 76 -2.89 1.79 -5.48
CA SER A 76 -3.33 0.59 -6.19
C SER A 76 -2.61 -0.66 -5.68
N ALA A 77 -3.24 -1.82 -5.86
CA ALA A 77 -2.68 -3.11 -5.51
C ALA A 77 -2.95 -4.13 -6.62
N ARG A 78 -1.96 -4.97 -6.95
CA ARG A 78 -2.14 -6.03 -7.94
C ARG A 78 -1.29 -7.26 -7.64
N ILE A 79 -1.74 -8.42 -8.13
CA ILE A 79 -0.92 -9.63 -8.16
C ILE A 79 0.01 -9.56 -9.38
N ALA A 80 1.28 -9.91 -9.19
CA ALA A 80 2.29 -9.94 -10.25
C ALA A 80 3.17 -11.19 -10.15
N THR A 81 3.77 -11.58 -11.26
CA THR A 81 4.73 -12.71 -11.34
C THR A 81 6.17 -12.28 -11.08
N ALA A 82 6.42 -10.98 -11.09
CA ALA A 82 7.72 -10.37 -10.81
C ALA A 82 7.53 -9.11 -9.95
N PRO A 83 8.54 -8.68 -9.19
CA PRO A 83 8.51 -7.42 -8.48
C PRO A 83 8.55 -6.25 -9.47
N LYS A 84 8.01 -5.12 -9.07
CA LYS A 84 7.93 -3.92 -9.90
C LYS A 84 9.30 -3.28 -10.09
N ASP A 85 9.66 -3.01 -11.34
CA ASP A 85 10.90 -2.32 -11.75
C ASP A 85 12.22 -2.92 -11.19
N ILE A 86 12.19 -4.22 -10.84
CA ILE A 86 13.32 -4.98 -10.34
C ILE A 86 13.56 -6.16 -11.27
N PHE A 87 14.82 -6.39 -11.63
CA PHE A 87 15.16 -7.62 -12.35
C PHE A 87 15.00 -8.84 -11.44
N TYR A 88 14.12 -9.72 -11.83
CA TYR A 88 13.83 -10.96 -11.11
C TYR A 88 14.09 -12.17 -12.02
N ASP A 89 14.98 -13.06 -11.59
CA ASP A 89 15.22 -14.35 -12.22
C ASP A 89 14.83 -15.46 -11.23
N PRO A 90 13.70 -16.13 -11.44
CA PRO A 90 13.24 -17.20 -10.55
C PRO A 90 14.10 -18.47 -10.65
N ASN A 91 14.85 -18.65 -11.76
CA ASN A 91 15.67 -19.81 -12.03
C ASN A 91 17.13 -19.42 -12.30
N PRO A 92 17.87 -18.92 -11.28
CA PRO A 92 19.28 -18.62 -11.48
C PRO A 92 20.01 -19.90 -11.92
N GLY A 93 20.66 -19.84 -13.08
CA GLY A 93 21.38 -20.97 -13.66
C GLY A 93 22.47 -21.54 -12.73
N PRO A 94 23.09 -22.66 -13.09
CA PRO A 94 24.01 -23.42 -12.22
C PRO A 94 25.27 -22.67 -11.73
N GLY A 95 25.48 -21.43 -12.16
CA GLY A 95 26.55 -20.53 -11.68
C GLY A 95 26.25 -19.77 -10.39
N GLY A 96 25.14 -20.07 -9.72
CA GLY A 96 24.70 -19.35 -8.52
C GLY A 96 23.99 -18.03 -8.81
N ALA A 97 23.22 -17.55 -7.86
CA ALA A 97 22.55 -16.25 -7.97
C ALA A 97 23.61 -15.15 -8.10
N LYS A 98 23.66 -14.49 -9.25
CA LYS A 98 24.38 -13.23 -9.35
C LYS A 98 23.63 -12.23 -8.46
N TYR A 99 24.25 -11.83 -7.38
CA TYR A 99 23.72 -10.77 -6.54
C TYR A 99 23.61 -9.50 -7.37
N LYS A 100 22.39 -9.01 -7.55
CA LYS A 100 22.13 -7.70 -8.13
C LYS A 100 21.70 -6.76 -7.03
N ALA A 101 22.44 -5.68 -6.86
CA ALA A 101 22.09 -4.62 -5.91
C ALA A 101 21.20 -3.56 -6.59
N ASP A 102 20.16 -4.01 -7.28
CA ASP A 102 19.22 -3.17 -8.02
C ASP A 102 17.90 -2.92 -7.25
N HIS A 103 17.85 -3.33 -5.99
CA HIS A 103 16.68 -3.16 -5.14
C HIS A 103 17.06 -3.15 -3.66
N LEU A 104 16.13 -2.64 -2.88
CA LEU A 104 16.19 -2.65 -1.42
C LEU A 104 15.20 -3.68 -0.87
N ARG A 105 15.63 -4.35 0.18
CA ARG A 105 14.80 -5.30 0.89
C ARG A 105 14.70 -4.93 2.36
N PHE A 106 13.50 -4.61 2.80
CA PHE A 106 13.21 -4.35 4.21
C PHE A 106 12.76 -5.65 4.86
N HIS A 107 13.57 -6.19 5.75
CA HIS A 107 13.24 -7.40 6.48
C HIS A 107 12.34 -7.08 7.68
N LEU A 108 11.19 -7.72 7.73
CA LEU A 108 10.27 -7.65 8.86
C LEU A 108 10.57 -8.72 9.94
N GLY A 109 11.61 -9.52 9.69
CA GLY A 109 11.98 -10.64 10.54
C GLY A 109 11.11 -11.88 10.32
N PRO A 110 11.27 -12.93 11.16
CA PRO A 110 10.41 -14.11 11.14
C PRO A 110 9.04 -13.71 11.71
N ARG A 111 8.13 -13.26 10.83
CA ARG A 111 6.82 -12.78 11.23
C ARG A 111 5.77 -13.87 11.10
N GLU A 112 4.71 -13.70 11.87
CA GLU A 112 3.49 -14.48 11.72
C GLU A 112 2.70 -14.04 10.49
N ASN A 113 1.59 -14.74 10.26
CA ASN A 113 0.70 -14.41 9.18
C ASN A 113 0.08 -13.02 9.38
N LEU A 114 -0.29 -12.41 8.29
CA LEU A 114 -1.08 -11.20 8.28
C LEU A 114 -2.46 -11.50 8.87
N GLU A 115 -2.91 -10.63 9.76
CA GLU A 115 -4.23 -10.74 10.40
C GLU A 115 -5.26 -9.84 9.72
N ARG A 116 -4.87 -8.60 9.43
CA ARG A 116 -5.79 -7.57 8.96
C ARG A 116 -5.10 -6.52 8.10
N VAL A 117 -5.81 -6.03 7.10
CA VAL A 117 -5.47 -4.84 6.32
C VAL A 117 -6.63 -3.86 6.40
N ASP A 118 -6.40 -2.67 6.94
CA ASP A 118 -7.34 -1.57 6.88
C ASP A 118 -6.98 -0.69 5.68
N VAL A 119 -7.91 -0.51 4.77
CA VAL A 119 -7.77 0.39 3.62
C VAL A 119 -8.22 1.78 4.05
N LEU A 120 -7.34 2.75 3.90
CA LEU A 120 -7.56 4.13 4.30
C LEU A 120 -7.93 4.99 3.10
N CYS A 121 -8.91 5.86 3.26
CA CYS A 121 -9.31 6.80 2.23
C CYS A 121 -9.11 8.26 2.66
N ALA A 122 -8.93 9.10 1.65
CA ALA A 122 -8.94 10.55 1.77
C ALA A 122 -10.04 11.14 0.89
N THR A 123 -10.42 12.38 1.17
CA THR A 123 -11.33 13.15 0.32
C THR A 123 -10.73 14.55 0.10
N GLU A 124 -10.65 14.93 -1.16
CA GLU A 124 -10.28 16.29 -1.58
C GLU A 124 -11.52 16.95 -2.17
N ALA A 125 -11.74 18.22 -1.85
CA ALA A 125 -12.91 18.96 -2.32
C ALA A 125 -12.53 20.36 -2.78
N GLY A 126 -13.02 20.70 -3.96
CA GLY A 126 -13.02 22.05 -4.51
C GLY A 126 -14.39 22.73 -4.35
N SER A 127 -14.70 23.66 -5.23
CA SER A 127 -15.94 24.42 -5.20
C SER A 127 -17.11 23.68 -5.88
N VAL A 128 -16.84 22.90 -6.93
CA VAL A 128 -17.85 22.19 -7.72
C VAL A 128 -17.60 20.69 -7.81
N GLU A 129 -16.37 20.24 -7.55
CA GLU A 129 -15.97 18.85 -7.59
C GLU A 129 -15.43 18.39 -6.23
N SER A 130 -15.55 17.09 -5.97
CA SER A 130 -14.84 16.39 -4.88
C SER A 130 -14.43 15.00 -5.33
N VAL A 131 -13.36 14.47 -4.76
CA VAL A 131 -12.89 13.11 -5.03
C VAL A 131 -12.58 12.41 -3.73
N SER A 132 -13.07 11.17 -3.60
CA SER A 132 -12.70 10.24 -2.54
C SER A 132 -11.85 9.12 -3.12
N TYR A 133 -10.72 8.80 -2.51
CA TYR A 133 -9.77 7.82 -3.05
C TYR A 133 -9.04 7.07 -1.95
N ASP A 134 -8.54 5.87 -2.28
CA ASP A 134 -7.75 5.08 -1.34
C ASP A 134 -6.33 5.63 -1.25
N ALA A 135 -5.93 6.02 -0.04
CA ALA A 135 -4.72 6.79 0.22
C ALA A 135 -3.65 6.01 0.99
N GLY A 136 -3.99 4.84 1.54
CA GLY A 136 -3.05 4.05 2.31
C GLY A 136 -3.62 2.75 2.87
N LEU A 137 -2.76 2.01 3.53
CA LEU A 137 -3.07 0.75 4.22
C LEU A 137 -2.48 0.80 5.63
N ILE A 138 -3.20 0.25 6.62
CA ILE A 138 -2.61 -0.21 7.87
C ILE A 138 -2.60 -1.72 7.85
N ILE A 139 -1.42 -2.30 7.97
CA ILE A 139 -1.19 -3.74 7.98
C ILE A 139 -0.94 -4.18 9.43
N THR A 140 -1.73 -5.14 9.91
CA THR A 140 -1.60 -5.72 11.24
C THR A 140 -1.24 -7.20 11.12
N MET A 141 -0.14 -7.59 11.75
CA MET A 141 0.33 -8.96 11.84
C MET A 141 -0.21 -9.62 13.12
N ARG A 142 -0.32 -10.96 13.14
CA ARG A 142 -0.82 -11.71 14.32
C ARG A 142 0.04 -11.51 15.56
N ASP A 143 1.33 -11.26 15.42
CA ASP A 143 2.25 -10.97 16.51
C ASP A 143 2.09 -9.55 17.10
N GLY A 144 1.11 -8.79 16.59
CA GLY A 144 0.80 -7.42 17.02
C GLY A 144 1.63 -6.34 16.33
N LEU A 145 2.60 -6.70 15.46
CA LEU A 145 3.30 -5.70 14.65
C LEU A 145 2.28 -4.97 13.77
N LYS A 146 2.41 -3.65 13.75
CA LYS A 146 1.68 -2.79 12.81
C LYS A 146 2.64 -1.96 12.01
N PHE A 147 2.31 -1.73 10.75
CA PHE A 147 2.95 -0.71 9.92
C PHE A 147 1.93 -0.15 8.93
N ALA A 148 2.15 1.07 8.49
CA ALA A 148 1.33 1.71 7.50
C ALA A 148 2.12 1.90 6.20
N ILE A 149 1.43 1.79 5.08
CA ILE A 149 1.91 2.17 3.76
C ILE A 149 0.95 3.24 3.26
N VAL A 150 1.44 4.46 3.09
CA VAL A 150 0.60 5.61 2.77
C VAL A 150 1.16 6.32 1.55
N ARG A 151 0.29 6.85 0.71
CA ARG A 151 0.70 7.71 -0.40
C ARG A 151 1.47 8.93 0.11
N GLN A 152 2.47 9.35 -0.62
CA GLN A 152 3.06 10.66 -0.48
C GLN A 152 2.49 11.59 -1.56
N GLN A 153 2.07 12.77 -1.17
CA GLN A 153 1.67 13.82 -2.11
C GLN A 153 2.94 14.44 -2.75
N SER A 154 3.44 13.79 -3.77
CA SER A 154 4.59 14.27 -4.53
C SER A 154 4.45 13.91 -5.99
N ILE A 155 4.98 14.72 -6.88
CA ILE A 155 4.99 14.47 -8.33
C ILE A 155 5.69 13.15 -8.71
N ALA A 156 6.50 12.59 -7.82
CA ALA A 156 7.17 11.32 -8.02
C ALA A 156 6.28 10.11 -7.66
N ALA A 157 5.04 10.34 -7.19
CA ALA A 157 4.09 9.29 -6.80
C ALA A 157 4.69 8.26 -5.84
N LEU A 158 5.34 8.72 -4.77
CA LEU A 158 6.04 7.87 -3.82
C LEU A 158 5.12 7.33 -2.73
N LEU A 159 5.53 6.23 -2.09
CA LEU A 159 4.90 5.64 -0.93
C LEU A 159 5.75 5.88 0.32
N GLN A 160 5.11 6.06 1.46
CA GLN A 160 5.77 6.11 2.77
C GLN A 160 5.43 4.87 3.58
N ILE A 161 6.45 4.28 4.20
CA ILE A 161 6.31 3.19 5.16
C ILE A 161 6.53 3.78 6.56
N ALA A 162 5.54 3.64 7.43
CA ALA A 162 5.59 4.02 8.84
C ALA A 162 5.47 2.78 9.72
N HIS A 163 6.36 2.61 10.72
CA HIS A 163 6.42 1.38 11.53
C HIS A 163 6.42 1.64 13.05
N THR A 164 6.52 2.88 13.49
CA THR A 164 6.30 3.25 14.89
C THR A 164 4.87 3.75 15.08
N GLU A 165 4.29 3.60 16.28
CA GLU A 165 2.95 4.11 16.55
C GLU A 165 2.82 5.61 16.26
N GLN A 166 3.85 6.39 16.60
CA GLN A 166 3.86 7.83 16.34
C GLN A 166 3.88 8.13 14.84
N ASP A 167 4.68 7.42 14.06
CA ASP A 167 4.77 7.64 12.62
C ASP A 167 3.51 7.16 11.90
N ILE A 168 2.94 6.03 12.33
CA ILE A 168 1.65 5.55 11.82
C ILE A 168 0.58 6.61 12.07
N ALA A 169 0.46 7.11 13.29
CA ALA A 169 -0.51 8.15 13.61
C ALA A 169 -0.30 9.43 12.79
N ARG A 170 0.97 9.84 12.56
CA ARG A 170 1.31 11.00 11.76
C ARG A 170 1.00 10.79 10.28
N ALA A 171 1.41 9.65 9.72
CA ALA A 171 1.25 9.34 8.30
C ALA A 171 -0.22 9.11 7.92
N THR A 172 -1.06 8.64 8.85
CA THR A 172 -2.48 8.38 8.63
C THR A 172 -3.39 9.51 9.12
N ALA A 173 -2.84 10.62 9.59
CA ALA A 173 -3.62 11.76 10.06
C ALA A 173 -4.54 12.29 8.95
N GLY A 174 -5.83 12.44 9.27
CA GLY A 174 -6.84 12.90 8.32
C GLY A 174 -7.33 11.84 7.32
N LEU A 175 -6.90 10.58 7.46
CA LEU A 175 -7.41 9.47 6.68
C LEU A 175 -8.45 8.69 7.48
N ASP A 176 -9.52 8.24 6.81
CA ASP A 176 -10.57 7.40 7.39
C ASP A 176 -10.42 5.96 6.93
N VAL A 177 -10.77 4.99 7.79
CA VAL A 177 -10.86 3.59 7.39
C VAL A 177 -12.08 3.38 6.50
N ARG A 178 -11.87 3.12 5.21
CA ARG A 178 -12.95 2.83 4.26
C ARG A 178 -13.46 1.39 4.39
N CYS A 179 -12.55 0.44 4.43
CA CYS A 179 -12.89 -0.96 4.61
C CYS A 179 -11.74 -1.72 5.28
N THR A 180 -12.09 -2.88 5.83
CA THR A 180 -11.14 -3.81 6.45
C THR A 180 -11.18 -5.14 5.72
N VAL A 181 -10.01 -5.64 5.32
CA VAL A 181 -9.80 -6.99 4.81
C VAL A 181 -9.22 -7.81 5.95
N ALA A 182 -9.94 -8.83 6.41
CA ALA A 182 -9.54 -9.68 7.54
C ALA A 182 -9.74 -11.17 7.22
N GLY A 183 -8.85 -12.05 7.76
CA GLY A 183 -8.88 -13.49 7.50
C GLY A 183 -10.14 -14.20 8.04
N LEU A 184 -10.60 -15.18 7.32
CA LEU A 184 -11.59 -16.27 7.54
C LEU A 184 -12.86 -16.05 8.41
N ASN A 185 -13.10 -14.89 8.98
CA ASN A 185 -14.41 -14.51 9.49
C ASN A 185 -14.99 -13.35 8.67
N ASN A 186 -14.89 -13.46 7.35
CA ASN A 186 -15.27 -12.45 6.37
C ASN A 186 -16.67 -11.90 6.60
N SER A 187 -16.75 -10.82 7.33
CA SER A 187 -17.82 -9.87 7.15
C SER A 187 -17.24 -8.60 6.52
N PHE A 188 -17.26 -8.53 5.20
CA PHE A 188 -17.17 -7.26 4.49
C PHE A 188 -18.36 -6.41 4.99
N LYS A 189 -18.10 -5.55 5.97
CA LYS A 189 -19.03 -4.51 6.39
C LYS A 189 -18.56 -3.22 5.75
N PRO A 190 -19.15 -2.78 4.65
CA PRO A 190 -18.97 -1.40 4.22
C PRO A 190 -19.51 -0.52 5.34
N MET A 191 -18.67 0.38 5.84
CA MET A 191 -19.10 1.34 6.85
C MET A 191 -20.14 2.27 6.21
N PRO A 192 -21.29 2.49 6.84
CA PRO A 192 -22.25 3.43 6.30
C PRO A 192 -21.63 4.81 6.28
N LEU A 193 -21.67 5.48 5.13
CA LEU A 193 -21.32 6.88 4.99
C LEU A 193 -22.07 7.66 6.06
N ARG A 194 -21.35 8.42 6.91
CA ARG A 194 -21.97 9.38 7.83
C ARG A 194 -22.80 10.33 6.98
N GLY A 195 -24.11 10.19 7.10
CA GLY A 195 -25.04 11.12 6.49
C GLY A 195 -24.75 12.52 6.98
N SER A 196 -24.56 13.43 6.05
CA SER A 196 -24.63 14.86 6.30
C SER A 196 -26.00 15.18 6.89
N ALA A 197 -26.01 15.62 8.13
CA ALA A 197 -27.15 16.32 8.71
C ALA A 197 -27.11 17.78 8.33
#